data_855708101fcdb1f4bce9fe84bed15170
#
_entry.id   855708101fcdb1f4bce9fe84bed15170
#
_cell.length_a   1.000
_cell.length_b   1.000
_cell.length_c   1.000
_cell.angle_alpha   90.00
_cell.angle_beta   90.00
_cell.angle_gamma   90.00
#
_symmetry.space_group_name_H-M   'P 1'
#
loop_
_entity.id
_entity.type
_entity.pdbx_description
1 polymer ?
#
loop_
_entity_poly.entity_id
_entity_poly.type
_entity_poly.pdbx_seq_one_letter_code
_entity_poly.pdbx_strand_id
1 'polypeptide(L)'
;LYLDPCYPEATELIADGAREALQKYRFDGLHIDDYFYPTEFELDDSIGYAKSGFESLADFRRANIDRTVKALYDAAHDEGVIFGAAPAGNLYSLADGWYADVRKWCSQSGYVDYIMPQLYFGFKNAYCPFEKILDDWESAVTSTDVKLYIGLSAAKAALGSEGKADEYAGISGRYEWCDSKDVLAREIASIRSRSIAKGFCIFCYSSMYDPVTGEENRLLSEEKRAFSVLLRGEDG
;
A
#
# COMPACT_ATOMS: atom_id res chain seq x y z
N LEU A 1 0.30 -18.14 -13.41
CA LEU A 1 0.41 -19.13 -12.34
C LEU A 1 0.56 -18.38 -11.02
N TYR A 2 -0.26 -18.70 -10.03
CA TYR A 2 -0.24 -18.10 -8.69
C TYR A 2 -0.07 -19.23 -7.68
N LEU A 3 0.54 -18.91 -6.53
CA LEU A 3 0.51 -19.78 -5.37
C LEU A 3 -0.87 -19.65 -4.72
N ASP A 4 -1.49 -20.75 -4.38
CA ASP A 4 -2.78 -20.76 -3.72
C ASP A 4 -2.59 -20.55 -2.20
N PRO A 5 -3.08 -19.44 -1.63
CA PRO A 5 -2.90 -19.17 -0.21
C PRO A 5 -3.58 -20.16 0.73
N CYS A 6 -4.51 -20.99 0.23
CA CYS A 6 -5.18 -21.98 1.06
C CYS A 6 -4.25 -23.11 1.51
N TYR A 7 -3.15 -23.34 0.83
CA TYR A 7 -2.16 -24.35 1.18
C TYR A 7 -1.07 -23.78 2.11
N PRO A 8 -0.85 -24.36 3.29
CA PRO A 8 0.22 -23.92 4.19
C PRO A 8 1.61 -23.95 3.54
N GLU A 9 1.85 -24.91 2.64
CA GLU A 9 3.11 -25.06 1.92
C GLU A 9 3.42 -23.85 1.01
N ALA A 10 2.39 -23.18 0.50
CA ALA A 10 2.57 -21.91 -0.23
C ALA A 10 3.08 -20.80 0.70
N THR A 11 2.54 -20.71 1.92
CA THR A 11 3.01 -19.79 2.95
C THR A 11 4.46 -20.08 3.34
N GLU A 12 4.80 -21.36 3.56
CA GLU A 12 6.16 -21.79 3.90
C GLU A 12 7.15 -21.43 2.79
N LEU A 13 6.81 -21.70 1.54
CA LEU A 13 7.65 -21.37 0.38
C LEU A 13 7.93 -19.87 0.27
N ILE A 14 6.91 -19.02 0.51
CA ILE A 14 7.04 -17.56 0.48
C ILE A 14 7.95 -17.09 1.62
N ALA A 15 7.73 -17.60 2.84
CA ALA A 15 8.50 -17.23 4.01
C ALA A 15 9.97 -17.69 3.90
N ASP A 16 10.21 -18.88 3.36
CA ASP A 16 11.56 -19.40 3.12
C ASP A 16 12.32 -18.59 2.07
N GLY A 17 11.63 -18.18 1.00
CA GLY A 17 12.21 -17.27 0.00
C GLY A 17 12.57 -15.90 0.60
N ALA A 18 11.74 -15.38 1.50
CA ALA A 18 12.04 -14.14 2.21
C ALA A 18 13.27 -14.30 3.14
N ARG A 19 13.34 -15.38 3.93
CA ARG A 19 14.52 -15.70 4.77
C ARG A 19 15.79 -15.84 3.93
N GLU A 20 15.71 -16.56 2.82
CA GLU A 20 16.88 -16.71 1.93
C GLU A 20 17.40 -15.35 1.42
N ALA A 21 16.50 -14.45 1.03
CA ALA A 21 16.86 -13.12 0.58
C ALA A 21 17.50 -12.29 1.71
N LEU A 22 16.91 -12.31 2.91
CA LEU A 22 17.40 -11.57 4.06
C LEU A 22 18.78 -12.09 4.53
N GLN A 23 19.00 -13.39 4.49
CA GLN A 23 20.29 -14.01 4.86
C GLN A 23 21.41 -13.74 3.84
N LYS A 24 21.04 -13.64 2.54
CA LYS A 24 22.02 -13.39 1.48
C LYS A 24 22.40 -11.92 1.32
N TYR A 25 21.46 -11.01 1.60
CA TYR A 25 21.61 -9.59 1.33
C TYR A 25 21.39 -8.78 2.61
N ARG A 26 22.09 -7.66 2.73
CA ARG A 26 21.95 -6.74 3.87
C ARG A 26 20.77 -5.81 3.62
N PHE A 27 19.57 -6.26 3.95
CA PHE A 27 18.37 -5.44 3.96
C PHE A 27 18.05 -4.97 5.38
N ASP A 28 17.50 -3.76 5.52
CA ASP A 28 17.05 -3.21 6.78
C ASP A 28 15.59 -3.58 7.07
N GLY A 29 14.90 -4.18 6.11
CA GLY A 29 13.50 -4.59 6.25
C GLY A 29 13.01 -5.43 5.09
N LEU A 30 11.86 -6.05 5.32
CA LEU A 30 11.07 -6.78 4.33
C LEU A 30 9.78 -6.00 4.07
N HIS A 31 9.40 -5.89 2.80
CA HIS A 31 8.17 -5.19 2.40
C HIS A 31 7.40 -6.02 1.39
N ILE A 32 6.08 -6.07 1.55
CA ILE A 32 5.18 -6.67 0.58
C ILE A 32 4.21 -5.65 0.02
N ASP A 33 3.85 -5.84 -1.23
CA ASP A 33 2.87 -5.03 -1.94
C ASP A 33 1.46 -5.63 -1.80
N ASP A 34 0.52 -5.13 -2.59
CA ASP A 34 -0.90 -5.50 -2.62
C ASP A 34 -1.16 -6.87 -3.29
N TYR A 35 -2.42 -7.14 -3.64
CA TYR A 35 -2.90 -8.37 -4.31
C TYR A 35 -2.80 -9.65 -3.47
N PHE A 36 -3.30 -9.59 -2.23
CA PHE A 36 -3.15 -10.65 -1.25
C PHE A 36 -3.83 -11.97 -1.63
N TYR A 37 -5.12 -11.95 -1.90
CA TYR A 37 -5.84 -13.15 -2.34
C TYR A 37 -6.27 -12.99 -3.80
N PRO A 38 -5.87 -13.89 -4.69
CA PRO A 38 -6.13 -13.76 -6.14
C PRO A 38 -7.60 -14.06 -6.48
N THR A 39 -8.46 -13.05 -6.37
CA THR A 39 -9.90 -13.19 -6.63
C THR A 39 -10.28 -12.96 -8.10
N GLU A 40 -9.40 -12.39 -8.90
CA GLU A 40 -9.62 -12.13 -10.33
C GLU A 40 -9.48 -13.40 -11.19
N PHE A 41 -9.01 -14.49 -10.59
CA PHE A 41 -8.81 -15.78 -11.23
C PHE A 41 -9.73 -16.80 -10.55
N GLU A 42 -10.24 -17.77 -11.33
CA GLU A 42 -10.95 -18.92 -10.80
C GLU A 42 -10.00 -19.77 -9.92
N LEU A 43 -9.80 -19.33 -8.69
CA LEU A 43 -9.07 -20.09 -7.69
C LEU A 43 -10.02 -21.12 -7.10
N ASP A 44 -9.73 -22.39 -7.33
CA ASP A 44 -10.51 -23.48 -6.72
C ASP A 44 -9.96 -23.81 -5.32
N ASP A 45 -10.30 -22.98 -4.36
CA ASP A 45 -10.01 -23.20 -2.94
C ASP A 45 -11.10 -24.01 -2.21
N SER A 46 -12.09 -24.54 -2.96
CA SER A 46 -13.25 -25.26 -2.42
C SER A 46 -12.88 -26.49 -1.59
N ILE A 47 -11.87 -27.24 -2.01
CA ILE A 47 -11.39 -28.43 -1.29
C ILE A 47 -10.73 -28.03 0.05
N GLY A 48 -9.92 -26.97 0.04
CA GLY A 48 -9.30 -26.42 1.25
C GLY A 48 -10.35 -25.91 2.21
N TYR A 49 -11.31 -25.13 1.71
CA TYR A 49 -12.42 -24.60 2.50
C TYR A 49 -13.26 -25.71 3.13
N ALA A 50 -13.66 -26.71 2.36
CA ALA A 50 -14.49 -27.82 2.87
C ALA A 50 -13.82 -28.61 4.02
N LYS A 51 -12.49 -28.64 4.07
CA LYS A 51 -11.71 -29.30 5.13
C LYS A 51 -11.33 -28.40 6.29
N SER A 52 -11.50 -27.10 6.16
CA SER A 52 -10.95 -26.11 7.09
C SER A 52 -11.73 -25.98 8.41
N GLY A 53 -13.03 -26.35 8.40
CA GLY A 53 -13.93 -26.14 9.54
C GLY A 53 -14.42 -24.69 9.72
N PHE A 54 -14.07 -23.76 8.83
CA PHE A 54 -14.63 -22.41 8.83
C PHE A 54 -16.09 -22.40 8.37
N GLU A 55 -16.92 -21.58 9.02
CA GLU A 55 -18.32 -21.40 8.62
C GLU A 55 -18.46 -20.44 7.43
N SER A 56 -17.49 -19.52 7.26
CA SER A 56 -17.47 -18.49 6.21
C SER A 56 -16.26 -18.68 5.30
N LEU A 57 -16.49 -18.69 3.98
CA LEU A 57 -15.43 -18.70 2.97
C LEU A 57 -14.55 -17.45 3.10
N ALA A 58 -15.15 -16.30 3.38
CA ALA A 58 -14.41 -15.05 3.57
C ALA A 58 -13.46 -15.11 4.77
N ASP A 59 -13.90 -15.70 5.90
CA ASP A 59 -13.04 -15.87 7.07
C ASP A 59 -11.92 -16.88 6.83
N PHE A 60 -12.22 -17.95 6.11
CA PHE A 60 -11.20 -18.91 5.67
C PHE A 60 -10.11 -18.22 4.82
N ARG A 61 -10.51 -17.42 3.85
CA ARG A 61 -9.57 -16.69 2.98
C ARG A 61 -8.76 -15.65 3.76
N ARG A 62 -9.40 -14.88 4.65
CA ARG A 62 -8.69 -13.94 5.53
C ARG A 62 -7.67 -14.65 6.42
N ALA A 63 -8.06 -15.77 7.03
CA ALA A 63 -7.14 -16.52 7.88
C ALA A 63 -5.92 -17.06 7.12
N ASN A 64 -6.06 -17.41 5.84
CA ASN A 64 -4.94 -17.85 5.00
C ASN A 64 -3.98 -16.70 4.70
N ILE A 65 -4.50 -15.49 4.41
CA ILE A 65 -3.65 -14.31 4.22
C ILE A 65 -2.99 -13.89 5.53
N ASP A 66 -3.72 -13.87 6.64
CA ASP A 66 -3.17 -13.59 7.97
C ASP A 66 -2.00 -14.52 8.32
N ARG A 67 -2.13 -15.81 8.00
CA ARG A 67 -1.06 -16.80 8.18
C ARG A 67 0.19 -16.42 7.38
N THR A 68 0.01 -16.01 6.12
CA THR A 68 1.14 -15.63 5.25
C THR A 68 1.81 -14.34 5.74
N VAL A 69 1.02 -13.33 6.10
CA VAL A 69 1.54 -12.06 6.64
C VAL A 69 2.30 -12.30 7.94
N LYS A 70 1.72 -13.13 8.84
CA LYS A 70 2.41 -13.48 10.09
C LYS A 70 3.72 -14.24 9.83
N ALA A 71 3.73 -15.19 8.92
CA ALA A 71 4.95 -15.96 8.58
C ALA A 71 6.07 -15.06 8.02
N LEU A 72 5.70 -14.04 7.24
CA LEU A 72 6.65 -13.04 6.74
C LEU A 72 7.16 -12.11 7.84
N TYR A 73 6.28 -11.70 8.75
CA TYR A 73 6.66 -10.95 9.95
C TYR A 73 7.68 -11.73 10.79
N ASP A 74 7.36 -13.01 11.10
CA ASP A 74 8.26 -13.88 11.86
C ASP A 74 9.60 -14.06 11.12
N ALA A 75 9.59 -14.27 9.80
CA ALA A 75 10.80 -14.40 8.99
C ALA A 75 11.70 -13.15 9.03
N ALA A 76 11.11 -11.95 9.00
CA ALA A 76 11.84 -10.69 9.11
C ALA A 76 12.43 -10.51 10.51
N HIS A 77 11.63 -10.76 11.55
CA HIS A 77 12.04 -10.61 12.94
C HIS A 77 13.11 -11.64 13.38
N ASP A 78 13.06 -12.86 12.84
CA ASP A 78 14.12 -13.87 13.06
C ASP A 78 15.49 -13.39 12.54
N GLU A 79 15.50 -12.56 11.49
CA GLU A 79 16.71 -11.95 10.92
C GLU A 79 17.00 -10.53 11.48
N GLY A 80 16.21 -10.07 12.44
CA GLY A 80 16.41 -8.80 13.16
C GLY A 80 16.05 -7.55 12.33
N VAL A 81 15.19 -7.68 11.32
CA VAL A 81 14.74 -6.57 10.47
C VAL A 81 13.24 -6.31 10.59
N ILE A 82 12.81 -5.11 10.16
CA ILE A 82 11.39 -4.73 10.20
C ILE A 82 10.60 -5.30 9.03
N PHE A 83 9.29 -5.48 9.24
CA PHE A 83 8.36 -5.92 8.21
C PHE A 83 7.21 -4.93 7.99
N GLY A 84 6.87 -4.67 6.74
CA GLY A 84 5.74 -3.81 6.39
C GLY A 84 5.00 -4.24 5.15
N ALA A 85 3.79 -3.67 4.98
CA ALA A 85 2.94 -3.96 3.84
C ALA A 85 2.34 -2.67 3.24
N ALA A 86 2.19 -2.65 1.91
CA ALA A 86 1.55 -1.58 1.16
C ALA A 86 0.24 -2.07 0.49
N PRO A 87 -0.84 -2.23 1.26
CA PRO A 87 -2.13 -2.64 0.72
C PRO A 87 -2.78 -1.53 -0.11
N ALA A 88 -3.79 -1.87 -0.93
CA ALA A 88 -4.64 -0.89 -1.61
C ALA A 88 -5.19 0.15 -0.64
N GLY A 89 -5.38 1.38 -1.13
CA GLY A 89 -5.82 2.50 -0.28
C GLY A 89 -7.25 2.37 0.25
N ASN A 90 -8.13 1.71 -0.49
CA ASN A 90 -9.52 1.55 -0.06
C ASN A 90 -9.69 0.39 0.94
N LEU A 91 -9.78 0.74 2.22
CA LEU A 91 -9.98 -0.21 3.33
C LEU A 91 -11.17 -1.15 3.16
N TYR A 92 -12.25 -0.67 2.56
CA TYR A 92 -13.48 -1.46 2.41
C TYR A 92 -13.32 -2.57 1.35
N SER A 93 -12.57 -2.31 0.29
CA SER A 93 -12.32 -3.31 -0.74
C SER A 93 -11.30 -4.38 -0.31
N LEU A 94 -10.43 -4.07 0.65
CA LEU A 94 -9.42 -4.99 1.15
C LEU A 94 -10.01 -6.20 1.87
N ALA A 95 -10.97 -5.96 2.78
CA ALA A 95 -11.54 -7.01 3.61
C ALA A 95 -12.36 -8.03 2.80
N ASP A 96 -13.11 -7.55 1.80
CA ASP A 96 -14.09 -8.37 1.06
C ASP A 96 -13.64 -8.70 -0.37
N GLY A 97 -12.74 -7.91 -0.96
CA GLY A 97 -12.21 -8.13 -2.31
C GLY A 97 -10.90 -8.92 -2.33
N TRP A 98 -9.98 -8.56 -1.44
CA TRP A 98 -8.64 -9.16 -1.37
C TRP A 98 -8.42 -10.03 -0.14
N TYR A 99 -9.42 -10.14 0.73
CA TYR A 99 -9.41 -10.89 1.99
C TYR A 99 -8.22 -10.55 2.89
N ALA A 100 -7.79 -9.29 2.86
CA ALA A 100 -6.72 -8.76 3.69
C ALA A 100 -7.31 -8.09 4.93
N ASP A 101 -7.13 -8.68 6.11
CA ASP A 101 -7.61 -8.13 7.38
C ASP A 101 -6.65 -7.09 7.94
N VAL A 102 -6.47 -5.99 7.19
CA VAL A 102 -5.54 -4.91 7.57
C VAL A 102 -5.90 -4.25 8.90
N ARG A 103 -7.18 -4.26 9.31
CA ARG A 103 -7.58 -3.74 10.61
C ARG A 103 -7.02 -4.59 11.75
N LYS A 104 -6.99 -5.89 11.59
CA LYS A 104 -6.34 -6.82 12.50
C LYS A 104 -4.83 -6.57 12.54
N TRP A 105 -4.19 -6.44 11.38
CA TRP A 105 -2.74 -6.20 11.31
C TRP A 105 -2.34 -4.86 11.95
N CYS A 106 -3.19 -3.84 11.83
CA CYS A 106 -2.98 -2.51 12.42
C CYS A 106 -3.35 -2.40 13.91
N SER A 107 -4.02 -3.42 14.48
CA SER A 107 -4.47 -3.40 15.86
C SER A 107 -3.78 -4.43 16.78
N GLN A 108 -3.16 -5.45 16.18
CA GLN A 108 -2.52 -6.55 16.92
C GLN A 108 -1.02 -6.63 16.58
N SER A 109 -0.20 -6.94 17.57
CA SER A 109 1.23 -7.20 17.36
C SER A 109 1.46 -8.51 16.60
N GLY A 110 2.60 -8.61 15.91
CA GLY A 110 3.02 -9.84 15.23
C GLY A 110 2.52 -9.98 13.79
N TYR A 111 2.06 -8.89 13.17
CA TYR A 111 1.66 -8.86 11.76
C TYR A 111 2.51 -7.89 10.95
N VAL A 112 2.65 -6.65 11.37
CA VAL A 112 3.45 -5.63 10.67
C VAL A 112 4.06 -4.64 11.66
N ASP A 113 5.25 -4.09 11.35
CA ASP A 113 5.84 -2.96 12.06
C ASP A 113 5.37 -1.62 11.48
N TYR A 114 5.01 -1.64 10.20
CA TYR A 114 4.40 -0.49 9.54
C TYR A 114 3.42 -0.91 8.45
N ILE A 115 2.45 -0.04 8.20
CA ILE A 115 1.52 -0.15 7.10
C ILE A 115 1.63 1.08 6.21
N MET A 116 1.62 0.89 4.89
CA MET A 116 1.79 1.96 3.91
C MET A 116 0.76 1.86 2.79
N PRO A 117 -0.52 2.16 3.09
CA PRO A 117 -1.59 2.06 2.11
C PRO A 117 -1.36 2.97 0.90
N GLN A 118 -1.76 2.49 -0.27
CA GLN A 118 -1.61 3.15 -1.56
C GLN A 118 -2.76 4.15 -1.78
N LEU A 119 -2.62 5.37 -1.24
CA LEU A 119 -3.61 6.44 -1.41
C LEU A 119 -3.43 7.15 -2.75
N TYR A 120 -3.62 6.42 -3.83
CA TYR A 120 -3.47 6.92 -5.21
C TYR A 120 -4.73 7.64 -5.70
N PHE A 121 -5.27 8.55 -4.86
CA PHE A 121 -6.54 9.23 -5.05
C PHE A 121 -6.38 10.73 -4.91
N GLY A 122 -6.98 11.50 -5.80
CA GLY A 122 -7.08 12.95 -5.60
C GLY A 122 -8.14 13.33 -4.56
N PHE A 123 -8.15 14.60 -4.16
CA PHE A 123 -9.10 15.15 -3.18
C PHE A 123 -10.55 15.11 -3.66
N LYS A 124 -10.75 15.23 -4.99
CA LYS A 124 -12.07 15.25 -5.64
C LYS A 124 -12.53 13.88 -6.11
N ASN A 125 -11.79 12.80 -5.82
CA ASN A 125 -12.21 11.46 -6.17
C ASN A 125 -13.58 11.16 -5.55
N ALA A 126 -14.55 10.75 -6.38
CA ALA A 126 -15.95 10.58 -5.96
C ALA A 126 -16.15 9.38 -5.01
N TYR A 127 -15.29 8.39 -5.10
CA TYR A 127 -15.41 7.13 -4.36
C TYR A 127 -14.46 7.07 -3.17
N CYS A 128 -13.25 7.56 -3.37
CA CYS A 128 -12.17 7.53 -2.40
C CYS A 128 -11.50 8.91 -2.30
N PRO A 129 -12.17 9.95 -1.78
CA PRO A 129 -11.54 11.27 -1.57
C PRO A 129 -10.34 11.13 -0.64
N PHE A 130 -9.20 11.69 -1.02
CA PHE A 130 -7.92 11.53 -0.30
C PHE A 130 -8.03 11.74 1.21
N GLU A 131 -8.61 12.86 1.64
CA GLU A 131 -8.75 13.19 3.08
C GLU A 131 -9.56 12.14 3.84
N LYS A 132 -10.69 11.71 3.25
CA LYS A 132 -11.54 10.70 3.87
C LYS A 132 -10.80 9.36 4.04
N ILE A 133 -10.09 8.94 3.01
CA ILE A 133 -9.34 7.67 3.06
C ILE A 133 -8.18 7.77 4.05
N LEU A 134 -7.54 8.93 4.13
CA LEU A 134 -6.51 9.19 5.14
C LEU A 134 -7.08 9.10 6.57
N ASP A 135 -8.25 9.70 6.84
CA ASP A 135 -8.95 9.60 8.12
C ASP A 135 -9.33 8.13 8.47
N ASP A 136 -9.79 7.37 7.48
CA ASP A 136 -10.14 5.96 7.64
C ASP A 136 -8.92 5.12 8.06
N TRP A 137 -7.74 5.36 7.44
CA TRP A 137 -6.49 4.69 7.81
C TRP A 137 -5.95 5.11 9.16
N GLU A 138 -5.98 6.40 9.50
CA GLU A 138 -5.61 6.85 10.84
C GLU A 138 -6.46 6.18 11.93
N SER A 139 -7.77 6.01 11.65
CA SER A 139 -8.69 5.33 12.56
C SER A 139 -8.47 3.81 12.63
N ALA A 140 -7.90 3.21 11.59
CA ALA A 140 -7.61 1.77 11.54
C ALA A 140 -6.35 1.40 12.33
N VAL A 141 -5.35 2.30 12.40
CA VAL A 141 -4.10 2.06 13.12
C VAL A 141 -4.30 2.38 14.60
N THR A 142 -4.58 1.36 15.38
CA THR A 142 -4.84 1.48 16.83
C THR A 142 -3.71 0.95 17.70
N SER A 143 -2.82 0.12 17.15
CA SER A 143 -1.60 -0.32 17.83
C SER A 143 -0.55 0.79 17.83
N THR A 144 0.09 1.04 18.96
CA THR A 144 1.23 1.96 19.09
C THR A 144 2.52 1.42 18.44
N ASP A 145 2.57 0.11 18.20
CA ASP A 145 3.74 -0.56 17.62
C ASP A 145 3.75 -0.48 16.09
N VAL A 146 2.59 -0.21 15.48
CA VAL A 146 2.44 -0.08 14.03
C VAL A 146 2.57 1.38 13.59
N LYS A 147 3.49 1.66 12.67
CA LYS A 147 3.66 2.99 12.08
C LYS A 147 2.84 3.13 10.80
N LEU A 148 2.13 4.23 10.65
CA LEU A 148 1.42 4.57 9.42
C LEU A 148 2.29 5.44 8.52
N TYR A 149 2.57 4.97 7.31
CA TYR A 149 3.11 5.76 6.20
C TYR A 149 2.07 5.80 5.09
N ILE A 150 2.13 6.79 4.21
CA ILE A 150 1.15 6.95 3.13
C ILE A 150 1.85 6.83 1.78
N GLY A 151 1.37 5.89 0.95
CA GLY A 151 1.82 5.73 -0.43
C GLY A 151 1.10 6.72 -1.35
N LEU A 152 1.86 7.51 -2.11
CA LEU A 152 1.39 8.49 -3.09
C LEU A 152 1.79 8.07 -4.50
N SER A 153 1.09 8.56 -5.54
CA SER A 153 1.34 8.15 -6.92
C SER A 153 1.90 9.28 -7.80
N ALA A 154 3.18 9.21 -8.12
CA ALA A 154 3.77 10.07 -9.15
C ALA A 154 3.18 9.80 -10.55
N ALA A 155 2.78 8.56 -10.83
CA ALA A 155 2.20 8.20 -12.12
C ALA A 155 0.86 8.93 -12.40
N LYS A 156 0.02 9.12 -11.38
CA LYS A 156 -1.24 9.90 -11.51
C LYS A 156 -0.96 11.33 -11.93
N ALA A 157 0.00 11.99 -11.29
CA ALA A 157 0.41 13.36 -11.63
C ALA A 157 1.01 13.44 -13.04
N ALA A 158 1.83 12.47 -13.44
CA ALA A 158 2.39 12.42 -14.80
C ALA A 158 1.30 12.26 -15.86
N LEU A 159 0.36 11.31 -15.68
CA LEU A 159 -0.77 11.10 -16.58
C LEU A 159 -1.66 12.34 -16.69
N GLY A 160 -1.94 13.00 -15.56
CA GLY A 160 -2.67 14.27 -15.54
C GLY A 160 -1.95 15.38 -16.30
N SER A 161 -0.61 15.44 -16.24
CA SER A 161 0.18 16.39 -17.02
C SER A 161 0.16 16.11 -18.52
N GLU A 162 -0.09 14.88 -18.94
CA GLU A 162 -0.38 14.51 -20.33
C GLU A 162 -1.84 14.80 -20.75
N GLY A 163 -2.67 15.32 -19.86
CA GLY A 163 -4.10 15.56 -20.10
C GLY A 163 -4.96 14.30 -20.03
N LYS A 164 -4.44 13.20 -19.48
CA LYS A 164 -5.18 11.94 -19.33
C LYS A 164 -6.05 11.98 -18.09
N ALA A 165 -7.34 11.69 -18.27
CA ALA A 165 -8.30 11.62 -17.19
C ALA A 165 -8.04 10.44 -16.24
N ASP A 166 -8.37 10.60 -14.97
CA ASP A 166 -8.46 9.50 -14.02
C ASP A 166 -9.83 8.83 -14.13
N GLU A 167 -9.90 7.74 -14.88
CA GLU A 167 -11.17 7.02 -15.15
C GLU A 167 -11.78 6.40 -13.88
N TYR A 168 -10.98 6.21 -12.83
CA TYR A 168 -11.41 5.62 -11.56
C TYR A 168 -11.83 6.66 -10.50
N ALA A 169 -11.74 7.95 -10.83
CA ALA A 169 -12.02 9.02 -9.87
C ALA A 169 -13.50 9.49 -9.88
N GLY A 170 -14.35 8.92 -10.74
CA GLY A 170 -15.71 9.40 -10.95
C GLY A 170 -15.76 10.79 -11.60
N ILE A 171 -16.95 11.37 -11.69
CA ILE A 171 -17.16 12.63 -12.44
C ILE A 171 -16.38 13.79 -11.80
N SER A 172 -16.45 13.92 -10.47
CA SER A 172 -15.85 15.05 -9.74
C SER A 172 -14.32 15.06 -9.72
N GLY A 173 -13.70 13.88 -9.71
CA GLY A 173 -12.24 13.73 -9.61
C GLY A 173 -11.54 13.49 -10.95
N ARG A 174 -12.31 13.23 -12.01
CA ARG A 174 -11.80 12.73 -13.30
C ARG A 174 -10.64 13.54 -13.88
N TYR A 175 -10.70 14.86 -13.76
CA TYR A 175 -9.72 15.78 -14.34
C TYR A 175 -8.90 16.52 -13.29
N GLU A 176 -8.99 16.17 -12.01
CA GLU A 176 -8.28 16.88 -10.94
C GLU A 176 -6.77 16.94 -11.20
N TRP A 177 -6.16 15.82 -11.59
CA TRP A 177 -4.74 15.73 -11.91
C TRP A 177 -4.34 16.49 -13.20
N CYS A 178 -5.31 16.72 -14.10
CA CYS A 178 -5.09 17.55 -15.30
C CYS A 178 -5.14 19.04 -14.97
N ASP A 179 -6.10 19.44 -14.12
CA ASP A 179 -6.43 20.82 -13.81
C ASP A 179 -5.51 21.41 -12.73
N SER A 180 -4.94 20.56 -11.87
CA SER A 180 -4.06 20.96 -10.74
C SER A 180 -2.68 20.35 -10.93
N LYS A 181 -1.64 21.15 -10.61
CA LYS A 181 -0.22 20.74 -10.68
C LYS A 181 0.45 20.80 -9.30
N ASP A 182 -0.35 20.61 -8.26
CA ASP A 182 0.04 20.67 -6.86
C ASP A 182 -0.65 19.62 -5.99
N VAL A 183 -1.23 18.59 -6.63
CA VAL A 183 -2.00 17.57 -5.91
C VAL A 183 -1.10 16.82 -4.93
N LEU A 184 0.06 16.35 -5.37
CA LEU A 184 1.05 15.70 -4.48
C LEU A 184 1.50 16.64 -3.36
N ALA A 185 1.72 17.92 -3.64
CA ALA A 185 2.11 18.89 -2.62
C ALA A 185 1.03 19.04 -1.54
N ARG A 186 -0.24 19.12 -1.93
CA ARG A 186 -1.37 19.17 -1.00
C ARG A 186 -1.53 17.88 -0.20
N GLU A 187 -1.36 16.72 -0.82
CA GLU A 187 -1.36 15.43 -0.15
C GLU A 187 -0.27 15.36 0.92
N ILE A 188 0.97 15.75 0.57
CA ILE A 188 2.10 15.81 1.51
C ILE A 188 1.80 16.79 2.66
N ALA A 189 1.24 17.95 2.37
CA ALA A 189 0.88 18.93 3.39
C ALA A 189 -0.19 18.38 4.35
N SER A 190 -1.21 17.69 3.81
CA SER A 190 -2.23 17.02 4.60
C SER A 190 -1.61 15.95 5.52
N ILE A 191 -0.79 15.05 4.98
CA ILE A 191 -0.10 14.02 5.76
C ILE A 191 0.73 14.64 6.89
N ARG A 192 1.50 15.70 6.60
CA ARG A 192 2.36 16.36 7.59
C ARG A 192 1.58 17.09 8.70
N SER A 193 0.33 17.45 8.44
CA SER A 193 -0.56 18.03 9.46
C SER A 193 -1.12 17.00 10.44
N ARG A 194 -0.97 15.69 10.14
CA ARG A 194 -1.49 14.60 10.95
C ARG A 194 -0.48 14.14 12.01
N SER A 195 -0.98 13.72 13.17
CA SER A 195 -0.15 13.22 14.25
C SER A 195 0.19 11.73 14.16
N ILE A 196 -0.70 10.94 13.53
CA ILE A 196 -0.59 9.47 13.44
C ILE A 196 0.30 9.09 12.26
N ALA A 197 0.10 9.69 11.08
CA ALA A 197 0.95 9.46 9.92
C ALA A 197 2.39 9.90 10.19
N LYS A 198 3.35 8.99 9.95
CA LYS A 198 4.79 9.20 10.24
C LYS A 198 5.58 9.69 9.03
N GLY A 199 4.96 9.68 7.85
CA GLY A 199 5.57 10.11 6.62
C GLY A 199 4.84 9.55 5.40
N PHE A 200 5.49 9.69 4.25
CA PHE A 200 4.96 9.25 2.97
C PHE A 200 6.03 8.61 2.11
N CYS A 201 5.60 7.85 1.11
CA CYS A 201 6.41 7.31 0.03
C CYS A 201 5.78 7.67 -1.30
N ILE A 202 6.57 8.02 -2.29
CA ILE A 202 6.06 8.31 -3.64
C ILE A 202 6.39 7.12 -4.55
N PHE A 203 5.39 6.44 -5.04
CA PHE A 203 5.51 5.39 -6.03
C PHE A 203 5.41 5.99 -7.43
N CYS A 204 6.44 5.92 -8.27
CA CYS A 204 7.71 5.27 -8.01
C CYS A 204 8.86 6.09 -8.64
N TYR A 205 10.10 5.69 -8.37
CA TYR A 205 11.30 6.36 -8.90
C TYR A 205 11.24 6.47 -10.45
N SER A 206 10.87 5.39 -11.14
CA SER A 206 10.79 5.38 -12.62
C SER A 206 9.68 6.27 -13.19
N SER A 207 8.70 6.69 -12.38
CA SER A 207 7.74 7.72 -12.79
C SER A 207 8.32 9.14 -12.67
N MET A 208 9.30 9.33 -11.80
CA MET A 208 9.92 10.63 -11.50
C MET A 208 11.21 10.87 -12.27
N TYR A 209 11.96 9.81 -12.55
CA TYR A 209 13.27 9.85 -13.22
C TYR A 209 13.39 8.69 -14.19
N ASP A 210 14.10 8.90 -15.30
CA ASP A 210 14.53 7.79 -16.15
C ASP A 210 15.51 6.90 -15.36
N PRO A 211 15.24 5.60 -15.22
CA PRO A 211 16.05 4.72 -14.36
C PRO A 211 17.44 4.45 -14.93
N VAL A 212 17.69 4.72 -16.20
CA VAL A 212 18.98 4.49 -16.87
C VAL A 212 19.81 5.77 -16.90
N THR A 213 19.21 6.89 -17.30
CA THR A 213 19.93 8.17 -17.46
C THR A 213 19.89 9.04 -16.21
N GLY A 214 18.94 8.81 -15.31
CA GLY A 214 18.68 9.68 -14.15
C GLY A 214 18.01 11.01 -14.51
N GLU A 215 17.64 11.21 -15.79
CA GLU A 215 16.98 12.44 -16.22
C GLU A 215 15.58 12.56 -15.59
N GLU A 216 15.22 13.78 -15.20
CA GLU A 216 13.92 14.05 -14.62
C GLU A 216 12.78 13.91 -15.64
N ASN A 217 11.69 13.28 -15.20
CA ASN A 217 10.44 13.30 -15.95
C ASN A 217 9.85 14.72 -15.93
N ARG A 218 9.90 15.38 -17.07
CA ARG A 218 9.44 16.78 -17.26
C ARG A 218 7.93 16.95 -17.00
N LEU A 219 7.15 15.89 -17.15
CA LEU A 219 5.71 15.91 -16.85
C LEU A 219 5.42 16.21 -15.38
N LEU A 220 6.38 15.94 -14.50
CA LEU A 220 6.25 16.19 -13.06
C LEU A 220 6.93 17.48 -12.58
N SER A 221 7.49 18.29 -13.47
CA SER A 221 8.31 19.46 -13.05
C SER A 221 7.55 20.45 -12.17
N GLU A 222 6.27 20.68 -12.44
CA GLU A 222 5.43 21.59 -11.64
C GLU A 222 5.08 20.99 -10.29
N GLU A 223 4.65 19.73 -10.23
CA GLU A 223 4.39 18.99 -9.00
C GLU A 223 5.66 18.91 -8.13
N LYS A 224 6.81 18.55 -8.73
CA LYS A 224 8.10 18.48 -8.01
C LYS A 224 8.49 19.83 -7.42
N ARG A 225 8.28 20.91 -8.16
CA ARG A 225 8.53 22.26 -7.64
C ARG A 225 7.62 22.56 -6.46
N ALA A 226 6.32 22.26 -6.56
CA ALA A 226 5.34 22.51 -5.51
C ALA A 226 5.69 21.78 -4.21
N PHE A 227 5.94 20.47 -4.26
CA PHE A 227 6.26 19.75 -3.02
C PHE A 227 7.70 19.96 -2.54
N SER A 228 8.65 20.32 -3.41
CA SER A 228 10.02 20.64 -2.98
C SER A 228 10.09 21.86 -2.07
N VAL A 229 9.21 22.83 -2.26
CA VAL A 229 9.09 23.99 -1.35
C VAL A 229 8.66 23.51 0.04
N LEU A 230 7.68 22.61 0.11
CA LEU A 230 7.22 22.03 1.38
C LEU A 230 8.31 21.20 2.08
N LEU A 231 9.14 20.47 1.33
CA LEU A 231 10.17 19.60 1.91
C LEU A 231 11.37 20.36 2.46
N ARG A 232 11.70 21.50 1.86
CA ARG A 232 12.86 22.32 2.30
C ARG A 232 12.61 23.08 3.60
N GLY A 233 11.35 23.16 4.06
CA GLY A 233 10.93 24.09 5.10
C GLY A 233 10.97 25.53 4.59
N GLU A 234 10.12 26.37 5.09
CA GLU A 234 10.30 27.82 4.99
C GLU A 234 11.39 28.21 6.02
N ASP A 235 12.64 27.96 5.68
CA ASP A 235 13.75 28.68 6.30
C ASP A 235 13.79 30.05 5.62
N GLY A 236 12.91 30.91 6.02
CA GLY A 236 12.85 32.33 5.74
C GLY A 236 13.05 33.13 7.00
#